data_d55ffaa593e3ad119a134f7d27d38275
#
_entry.id   d55ffaa593e3ad119a134f7d27d38275
#
_cell.length_a   1.000
_cell.length_b   1.000
_cell.length_c   1.000
_cell.angle_alpha   90.00
_cell.angle_beta   90.00
_cell.angle_gamma   90.00
#
_symmetry.space_group_name_H-M   'P 1'
#
loop_
_entity.id
_entity.type
_entity.pdbx_description
1 polymer ?
#
loop_
_entity_poly.entity_id
_entity_poly.type
_entity_poly.pdbx_seq_one_letter_code
_entity_poly.pdbx_strand_id
1 'polypeptide(L)'
;AQLFAKAMKFVGPIRKALQFPTVFNLLGPLVNPSQPKCQLLGVANLDQMRLYRQVYQKIGIDYGIVNSIDGYDEISLTGDFKVTTNDYERVFRPEDLGFAVASPEELKGGATEEEAKEIFDAVLENRALPAQKNIVLANAAFGFQVMEKGSKSIEECIDIARESIDSGK
;
A
#
# COMPACT_ATOMS: atom_id res chain seq x y z
N ALA A 1 -3.68 -8.19 15.29
CA ALA A 1 -2.58 -7.54 16.02
C ALA A 1 -2.52 -8.02 17.48
N GLN A 2 -3.60 -7.98 18.26
CA GLN A 2 -3.61 -8.35 19.70
C GLN A 2 -3.23 -9.82 19.97
N LEU A 3 -3.49 -10.74 19.04
CA LEU A 3 -3.12 -12.15 19.16
C LEU A 3 -1.62 -12.38 19.09
N PHE A 4 -0.92 -11.59 18.26
CA PHE A 4 0.51 -11.75 17.99
C PHE A 4 1.36 -10.80 18.83
N ALA A 5 0.85 -9.63 19.18
CA ALA A 5 1.55 -8.63 20.01
C ALA A 5 0.78 -8.41 21.32
N LYS A 6 0.96 -9.32 22.29
CA LYS A 6 0.24 -9.30 23.58
C LYS A 6 0.38 -7.96 24.33
N ALA A 7 1.55 -7.30 24.22
CA ALA A 7 1.79 -5.97 24.81
C ALA A 7 0.81 -4.91 24.30
N MET A 8 0.32 -5.02 23.05
CA MET A 8 -0.64 -4.06 22.48
C MET A 8 -1.99 -4.06 23.20
N LYS A 9 -2.34 -5.16 23.89
CA LYS A 9 -3.56 -5.22 24.71
C LYS A 9 -3.50 -4.22 25.87
N PHE A 10 -2.34 -4.05 26.48
CA PHE A 10 -2.15 -3.12 27.60
C PHE A 10 -2.02 -1.67 27.14
N VAL A 11 -1.45 -1.43 25.96
CA VAL A 11 -1.25 -0.09 25.40
C VAL A 11 -2.53 0.46 24.76
N GLY A 12 -3.42 -0.40 24.29
CA GLY A 12 -4.65 0.00 23.61
C GLY A 12 -5.52 1.02 24.37
N PRO A 13 -5.88 0.77 25.63
CA PRO A 13 -6.66 1.72 26.45
C PRO A 13 -5.95 3.06 26.65
N ILE A 14 -4.62 3.04 26.85
CA ILE A 14 -3.80 4.25 27.03
C ILE A 14 -3.81 5.08 25.75
N ARG A 15 -3.61 4.47 24.60
CA ARG A 15 -3.68 5.15 23.28
C ARG A 15 -5.03 5.81 23.04
N LYS A 16 -6.11 5.10 23.40
CA LYS A 16 -7.47 5.63 23.26
C LYS A 16 -7.72 6.84 24.19
N ALA A 17 -7.14 6.83 25.39
CA ALA A 17 -7.25 7.94 26.35
C ALA A 17 -6.42 9.17 25.92
N LEU A 18 -5.27 8.97 25.28
CA LEU A 18 -4.38 10.06 24.86
C LEU A 18 -4.94 10.90 23.72
N GLN A 19 -5.74 10.32 22.82
CA GLN A 19 -6.37 10.98 21.65
C GLN A 19 -5.41 11.73 20.71
N PHE A 20 -4.12 11.43 20.74
CA PHE A 20 -3.13 11.96 19.81
C PHE A 20 -2.20 10.85 19.30
N PRO A 21 -1.58 11.02 18.11
CA PRO A 21 -0.64 10.04 17.56
C PRO A 21 0.60 9.88 18.48
N THR A 22 0.98 8.63 18.70
CA THR A 22 2.16 8.27 19.48
C THR A 22 3.10 7.40 18.65
N VAL A 23 4.29 7.10 19.15
CA VAL A 23 5.23 6.17 18.52
C VAL A 23 4.59 4.79 18.21
N PHE A 24 3.61 4.38 18.99
CA PHE A 24 2.87 3.13 18.74
C PHE A 24 2.05 3.13 17.44
N ASN A 25 1.76 4.30 16.88
CA ASN A 25 1.14 4.38 15.56
C ASN A 25 2.12 4.06 14.44
N LEU A 26 3.42 4.24 14.68
CA LEU A 26 4.50 3.99 13.75
C LEU A 26 5.11 2.59 13.88
N LEU A 27 4.91 1.91 15.01
CA LEU A 27 5.54 0.61 15.24
C LEU A 27 4.86 -0.57 14.53
N GLY A 28 3.58 -0.43 14.14
CA GLY A 28 2.79 -1.52 13.57
C GLY A 28 3.51 -2.27 12.43
N PRO A 29 3.98 -1.59 11.39
CA PRO A 29 4.68 -2.22 10.28
C PRO A 29 6.01 -2.87 10.66
N LEU A 30 6.66 -2.41 11.73
CA LEU A 30 7.99 -2.83 12.15
C LEU A 30 7.98 -4.03 13.11
N VAL A 31 6.83 -4.36 13.69
CA VAL A 31 6.69 -5.42 14.70
C VAL A 31 6.00 -6.68 14.17
N ASN A 32 6.00 -6.88 12.87
CA ASN A 32 5.44 -8.08 12.25
C ASN A 32 6.24 -9.32 12.70
N PRO A 33 5.63 -10.28 13.40
CA PRO A 33 6.34 -11.43 13.92
C PRO A 33 6.89 -12.37 12.84
N SER A 34 6.39 -12.29 11.61
CA SER A 34 6.93 -13.06 10.48
C SER A 34 8.27 -12.54 9.96
N GLN A 35 8.67 -11.33 10.38
CA GLN A 35 9.92 -10.67 9.96
C GLN A 35 10.15 -10.77 8.44
N PRO A 36 9.25 -10.20 7.61
CA PRO A 36 9.32 -10.32 6.17
C PRO A 36 10.63 -9.72 5.65
N LYS A 37 11.20 -10.33 4.61
CA LYS A 37 12.44 -9.86 3.97
C LYS A 37 12.19 -8.75 2.97
N CYS A 38 10.95 -8.60 2.50
CA CYS A 38 10.52 -7.51 1.65
C CYS A 38 9.16 -6.97 2.12
N GLN A 39 8.93 -5.69 1.94
CA GLN A 39 7.70 -5.05 2.40
C GLN A 39 7.31 -3.87 1.49
N LEU A 40 6.05 -3.82 1.08
CA LEU A 40 5.42 -2.61 0.55
C LEU A 40 4.65 -1.95 1.69
N LEU A 41 4.87 -0.67 1.93
CA LEU A 41 4.27 0.10 3.01
C LEU A 41 3.65 1.39 2.48
N GLY A 42 2.37 1.58 2.77
CA GLY A 42 1.71 2.88 2.61
C GLY A 42 1.89 3.76 3.84
N VAL A 43 2.08 5.06 3.61
CA VAL A 43 2.28 6.05 4.66
C VAL A 43 1.44 7.30 4.44
N ALA A 44 0.98 7.91 5.52
CA ALA A 44 0.08 9.05 5.47
C ALA A 44 0.75 10.37 5.00
N ASN A 45 2.07 10.47 5.06
CA ASN A 45 2.81 11.68 4.67
C ASN A 45 4.30 11.40 4.40
N LEU A 46 4.96 12.40 3.80
CA LEU A 46 6.37 12.30 3.40
C LEU A 46 7.35 12.24 4.59
N ASP A 47 7.00 12.73 5.77
CA ASP A 47 7.85 12.63 6.96
C ASP A 47 7.90 11.18 7.48
N GLN A 48 6.76 10.50 7.47
CA GLN A 48 6.70 9.06 7.74
C GLN A 48 7.48 8.27 6.69
N MET A 49 7.38 8.63 5.40
CA MET A 49 8.16 7.99 4.32
C MET A 49 9.67 8.09 4.62
N ARG A 50 10.18 9.26 4.98
CA ARG A 50 11.59 9.46 5.33
C ARG A 50 12.01 8.62 6.55
N LEU A 51 11.16 8.59 7.58
CA LEU A 51 11.42 7.82 8.80
C LEU A 51 11.52 6.33 8.50
N TYR A 52 10.53 5.74 7.82
CA TYR A 52 10.52 4.32 7.50
C TYR A 52 11.64 3.93 6.55
N ARG A 53 11.97 4.79 5.57
CA ARG A 53 13.15 4.59 4.71
C ARG A 53 14.41 4.40 5.54
N GLN A 54 14.68 5.30 6.50
CA GLN A 54 15.86 5.20 7.36
C GLN A 54 15.87 3.92 8.21
N VAL A 55 14.71 3.53 8.71
CA VAL A 55 14.55 2.30 9.50
C VAL A 55 14.82 1.07 8.64
N TYR A 56 14.19 0.97 7.46
CA TYR A 56 14.36 -0.19 6.57
C TYR A 56 15.78 -0.32 6.03
N GLN A 57 16.44 0.80 5.73
CA GLN A 57 17.86 0.80 5.38
C GLN A 57 18.75 0.24 6.50
N LYS A 58 18.43 0.54 7.77
CA LYS A 58 19.17 0.01 8.92
C LYS A 58 18.87 -1.47 9.19
N ILE A 59 17.64 -1.90 8.98
CA ILE A 59 17.22 -3.29 9.13
C ILE A 59 17.76 -4.15 7.98
N GLY A 60 17.97 -3.57 6.79
CA GLY A 60 18.51 -4.25 5.63
C GLY A 60 17.50 -5.15 4.92
N ILE A 61 16.22 -4.75 4.86
CA ILE A 61 15.19 -5.43 4.07
C ILE A 61 14.98 -4.76 2.72
N ASP A 62 14.39 -5.47 1.77
CA ASP A 62 13.91 -4.88 0.53
C ASP A 62 12.56 -4.18 0.79
N TYR A 63 12.41 -2.94 0.34
CA TYR A 63 11.22 -2.16 0.64
C TYR A 63 10.72 -1.30 -0.52
N GLY A 64 9.42 -1.09 -0.55
CA GLY A 64 8.74 -0.01 -1.24
C GLY A 64 7.90 0.78 -0.23
N ILE A 65 7.98 2.08 -0.26
CA ILE A 65 7.16 2.98 0.57
C ILE A 65 6.40 3.90 -0.38
N VAL A 66 5.08 3.92 -0.25
CA VAL A 66 4.19 4.69 -1.13
C VAL A 66 3.38 5.72 -0.35
N ASN A 67 3.11 6.85 -0.99
CA ASN A 67 2.25 7.90 -0.47
C ASN A 67 1.63 8.65 -1.65
N SER A 68 0.32 8.75 -1.71
CA SER A 68 -0.36 9.66 -2.63
C SER A 68 -0.29 11.09 -2.10
N ILE A 69 0.08 12.04 -2.96
CA ILE A 69 0.33 13.43 -2.57
C ILE A 69 -0.95 14.11 -2.05
N ASP A 70 -2.09 13.64 -2.48
CA ASP A 70 -3.43 14.08 -2.05
C ASP A 70 -3.90 13.43 -0.74
N GLY A 71 -3.05 12.63 -0.06
CA GLY A 71 -3.21 12.24 1.33
C GLY A 71 -3.59 10.78 1.59
N TYR A 72 -3.62 9.91 0.57
CA TYR A 72 -3.83 8.47 0.78
C TYR A 72 -2.52 7.77 1.14
N ASP A 73 -2.61 6.78 2.02
CA ASP A 73 -1.51 5.88 2.40
C ASP A 73 -1.39 4.65 1.47
N GLU A 74 -1.76 4.84 0.21
CA GLU A 74 -1.66 3.87 -0.87
C GLU A 74 -1.54 4.60 -2.21
N ILE A 75 -1.35 3.88 -3.31
CA ILE A 75 -1.43 4.44 -4.66
C ILE A 75 -2.91 4.52 -5.03
N SER A 76 -3.49 5.73 -4.93
CA SER A 76 -4.91 5.96 -5.14
C SER A 76 -5.27 6.19 -6.60
N LEU A 77 -4.30 6.57 -7.45
CA LEU A 77 -4.50 7.04 -8.82
C LEU A 77 -5.42 8.28 -8.94
N THR A 78 -5.76 8.93 -7.83
CA THR A 78 -6.52 10.21 -7.84
C THR A 78 -5.65 11.41 -8.16
N GLY A 79 -4.34 11.25 -8.07
CA GLY A 79 -3.34 12.28 -8.34
C GLY A 79 -1.94 11.69 -8.32
N ASP A 80 -0.96 12.59 -8.24
CA ASP A 80 0.45 12.20 -8.14
C ASP A 80 0.71 11.41 -6.86
N PHE A 81 1.62 10.44 -6.96
CA PHE A 81 2.05 9.66 -5.81
C PHE A 81 3.56 9.47 -5.80
N LYS A 82 4.12 9.34 -4.62
CA LYS A 82 5.55 9.15 -4.42
C LYS A 82 5.86 7.72 -4.03
N VAL A 83 6.90 7.16 -4.63
CA VAL A 83 7.44 5.85 -4.29
C VAL A 83 8.90 5.99 -3.92
N THR A 84 9.30 5.32 -2.84
CA THR A 84 10.70 5.20 -2.42
C THR A 84 11.01 3.71 -2.24
N THR A 85 12.05 3.24 -2.92
CA THR A 85 12.55 1.86 -2.81
C THR A 85 14.00 1.84 -2.34
N ASN A 86 14.65 0.68 -2.37
CA ASN A 86 16.09 0.56 -2.15
C ASN A 86 16.90 1.29 -3.24
N ASP A 87 16.37 1.34 -4.46
CA ASP A 87 17.10 1.77 -5.65
C ASP A 87 16.81 3.21 -6.10
N TYR A 88 15.56 3.66 -5.85
CA TYR A 88 15.12 4.99 -6.31
C TYR A 88 14.11 5.64 -5.37
N GLU A 89 13.93 6.94 -5.59
CA GLU A 89 12.86 7.77 -5.04
C GLU A 89 12.29 8.62 -6.16
N ARG A 90 10.99 8.46 -6.46
CA ARG A 90 10.35 9.11 -7.60
C ARG A 90 8.89 9.47 -7.31
N VAL A 91 8.45 10.57 -7.90
CA VAL A 91 7.02 10.92 -8.01
C VAL A 91 6.55 10.43 -9.38
N PHE A 92 5.42 9.77 -9.37
CA PHE A 92 4.73 9.26 -10.55
C PHE A 92 3.39 9.96 -10.69
N ARG A 93 2.96 10.13 -11.93
CA ARG A 93 1.57 10.43 -12.27
C ARG A 93 0.89 9.13 -12.70
N PRO A 94 -0.44 8.98 -12.51
CA PRO A 94 -1.17 7.81 -13.01
C PRO A 94 -0.86 7.50 -14.49
N GLU A 95 -0.79 8.54 -15.33
CA GLU A 95 -0.54 8.42 -16.76
C GLU A 95 0.86 7.90 -17.10
N ASP A 96 1.85 8.11 -16.23
CA ASP A 96 3.20 7.56 -16.39
C ASP A 96 3.18 6.01 -16.35
N LEU A 97 2.12 5.42 -15.77
CA LEU A 97 1.89 3.97 -15.68
C LEU A 97 0.80 3.48 -16.65
N GLY A 98 0.29 4.35 -17.51
CA GLY A 98 -0.79 4.02 -18.45
C GLY A 98 -2.18 3.94 -17.81
N PHE A 99 -2.37 4.51 -16.61
CA PHE A 99 -3.66 4.59 -15.95
C PHE A 99 -4.30 5.97 -16.13
N ALA A 100 -5.63 6.02 -16.24
CA ALA A 100 -6.36 7.27 -16.14
C ALA A 100 -6.40 7.74 -14.68
N VAL A 101 -6.48 9.05 -14.47
CA VAL A 101 -6.74 9.62 -13.15
C VAL A 101 -8.14 9.21 -12.70
N ALA A 102 -8.24 8.63 -11.51
CA ALA A 102 -9.49 8.20 -10.92
C ALA A 102 -10.13 9.34 -10.13
N SER A 103 -11.46 9.37 -10.06
CA SER A 103 -12.16 10.27 -9.14
C SER A 103 -12.33 9.60 -7.76
N PRO A 104 -12.34 10.38 -6.65
CA PRO A 104 -12.59 9.83 -5.32
C PRO A 104 -13.92 9.07 -5.21
N GLU A 105 -14.92 9.46 -6.02
CA GLU A 105 -16.24 8.82 -6.05
C GLU A 105 -16.17 7.38 -6.59
N GLU A 106 -15.32 7.13 -7.58
CA GLU A 106 -15.12 5.78 -8.16
C GLU A 106 -14.42 4.83 -7.20
N LEU A 107 -13.78 5.38 -6.16
CA LEU A 107 -12.98 4.63 -5.19
C LEU A 107 -13.68 4.36 -3.87
N LYS A 108 -14.93 4.77 -3.72
CA LYS A 108 -15.68 4.52 -2.48
C LYS A 108 -15.75 3.03 -2.18
N GLY A 109 -15.27 2.65 -0.99
CA GLY A 109 -15.17 1.26 -0.53
C GLY A 109 -16.47 0.66 0.01
N GLY A 110 -17.64 1.31 -0.26
CA GLY A 110 -18.92 0.92 0.33
C GLY A 110 -19.18 1.53 1.70
N ALA A 111 -20.45 1.58 2.12
CA ALA A 111 -20.87 2.10 3.42
C ALA A 111 -21.05 0.99 4.46
N THR A 112 -21.13 -0.27 4.05
CA THR A 112 -21.31 -1.45 4.90
C THR A 112 -20.22 -2.50 4.63
N GLU A 113 -20.08 -3.46 5.53
CA GLU A 113 -19.15 -4.59 5.35
C GLU A 113 -19.55 -5.45 4.13
N GLU A 114 -20.84 -5.60 3.88
CA GLU A 114 -21.39 -6.36 2.75
C GLU A 114 -21.02 -5.67 1.41
N GLU A 115 -21.20 -4.35 1.33
CA GLU A 115 -20.82 -3.58 0.15
C GLU A 115 -19.30 -3.61 -0.10
N ALA A 116 -18.50 -3.47 0.96
CA ALA A 116 -17.04 -3.56 0.86
C ALA A 116 -16.60 -4.95 0.38
N LYS A 117 -17.24 -6.02 0.89
CA LYS A 117 -17.00 -7.38 0.44
C LYS A 117 -17.37 -7.57 -1.03
N GLU A 118 -18.51 -7.04 -1.47
CA GLU A 118 -18.95 -7.12 -2.87
C GLU A 118 -17.95 -6.45 -3.82
N ILE A 119 -17.42 -5.26 -3.45
CA ILE A 119 -16.39 -4.58 -4.21
C ILE A 119 -15.11 -5.43 -4.27
N PHE A 120 -14.69 -6.00 -3.15
CA PHE A 120 -13.51 -6.87 -3.09
C PHE A 120 -13.67 -8.10 -4.00
N ASP A 121 -14.79 -8.81 -3.88
CA ASP A 121 -15.10 -9.97 -4.72
C ASP A 121 -15.17 -9.58 -6.21
N ALA A 122 -15.76 -8.41 -6.53
CA ALA A 122 -15.84 -7.90 -7.89
C ALA A 122 -14.47 -7.65 -8.52
N VAL A 123 -13.49 -7.16 -7.73
CA VAL A 123 -12.11 -6.97 -8.22
C VAL A 123 -11.48 -8.32 -8.55
N LEU A 124 -11.58 -9.30 -7.64
CA LEU A 124 -10.98 -10.63 -7.84
C LEU A 124 -11.65 -11.39 -9.00
N GLU A 125 -12.95 -11.19 -9.22
CA GLU A 125 -13.73 -11.81 -10.29
C GLU A 125 -13.67 -11.03 -11.62
N ASN A 126 -12.82 -10.00 -11.70
CA ASN A 126 -12.63 -9.16 -12.89
C ASN A 126 -13.91 -8.47 -13.40
N ARG A 127 -14.82 -8.09 -12.50
CA ARG A 127 -16.09 -7.40 -12.79
C ARG A 127 -16.23 -6.05 -12.07
N ALA A 128 -15.15 -5.59 -11.44
CA ALA A 128 -15.10 -4.29 -10.77
C ALA A 128 -15.06 -3.11 -11.76
N LEU A 129 -15.31 -1.92 -11.26
CA LEU A 129 -15.09 -0.70 -12.05
C LEU A 129 -13.61 -0.59 -12.46
N PRO A 130 -13.33 -0.05 -13.66
CA PRO A 130 -11.95 0.11 -14.13
C PRO A 130 -11.04 0.83 -13.13
N ALA A 131 -11.52 1.88 -12.47
CA ALA A 131 -10.76 2.61 -11.46
C ALA A 131 -10.37 1.72 -10.27
N GLN A 132 -11.32 0.92 -9.73
CA GLN A 132 -11.08 0.00 -8.62
C GLN A 132 -10.05 -1.08 -8.99
N LYS A 133 -10.18 -1.68 -10.17
CA LYS A 133 -9.21 -2.64 -10.69
C LYS A 133 -7.83 -2.01 -10.86
N ASN A 134 -7.75 -0.84 -11.47
CA ASN A 134 -6.49 -0.16 -11.77
C ASN A 134 -5.69 0.18 -10.50
N ILE A 135 -6.35 0.61 -9.41
CA ILE A 135 -5.70 0.85 -8.13
C ILE A 135 -5.07 -0.43 -7.58
N VAL A 136 -5.79 -1.53 -7.62
CA VAL A 136 -5.26 -2.83 -7.16
C VAL A 136 -4.07 -3.25 -8.01
N LEU A 137 -4.15 -3.08 -9.34
CA LEU A 137 -3.03 -3.37 -10.25
C LEU A 137 -1.81 -2.51 -9.94
N ALA A 138 -1.99 -1.20 -9.72
CA ALA A 138 -0.89 -0.29 -9.41
C ALA A 138 -0.19 -0.68 -8.10
N ASN A 139 -0.94 -0.88 -7.01
CA ASN A 139 -0.37 -1.27 -5.73
C ASN A 139 0.30 -2.65 -5.79
N ALA A 140 -0.32 -3.64 -6.44
CA ALA A 140 0.26 -4.97 -6.62
C ALA A 140 1.54 -4.92 -7.45
N ALA A 141 1.60 -4.11 -8.50
CA ALA A 141 2.79 -3.98 -9.35
C ALA A 141 4.01 -3.49 -8.57
N PHE A 142 3.86 -2.46 -7.72
CA PHE A 142 4.97 -2.03 -6.87
C PHE A 142 5.33 -3.08 -5.81
N GLY A 143 4.36 -3.87 -5.33
CA GLY A 143 4.62 -5.04 -4.48
C GLY A 143 5.48 -6.08 -5.20
N PHE A 144 5.14 -6.44 -6.43
CA PHE A 144 5.95 -7.35 -7.27
C PHE A 144 7.34 -6.78 -7.55
N GLN A 145 7.46 -5.49 -7.86
CA GLN A 145 8.76 -4.87 -8.12
C GLN A 145 9.69 -4.97 -6.90
N VAL A 146 9.17 -4.77 -5.70
CA VAL A 146 9.94 -4.97 -4.45
C VAL A 146 10.35 -6.43 -4.27
N MET A 147 9.45 -7.38 -4.52
CA MET A 147 9.74 -8.82 -4.42
C MET A 147 10.82 -9.26 -5.42
N GLU A 148 10.79 -8.72 -6.62
CA GLU A 148 11.76 -8.96 -7.70
C GLU A 148 13.04 -8.10 -7.56
N LYS A 149 13.16 -7.34 -6.48
CA LYS A 149 14.33 -6.48 -6.18
C LYS A 149 14.69 -5.53 -7.32
N GLY A 150 13.68 -4.95 -7.94
CA GLY A 150 13.86 -4.03 -9.07
C GLY A 150 14.35 -4.66 -10.37
N SER A 151 14.41 -6.00 -10.47
CA SER A 151 14.89 -6.68 -11.69
C SER A 151 13.91 -6.57 -12.87
N LYS A 152 12.63 -6.27 -12.60
CA LYS A 152 11.59 -6.03 -13.60
C LYS A 152 11.21 -4.56 -13.64
N SER A 153 10.82 -4.08 -14.81
CA SER A 153 10.24 -2.74 -14.96
C SER A 153 8.86 -2.68 -14.29
N ILE A 154 8.39 -1.48 -13.98
CA ILE A 154 7.06 -1.33 -13.38
C ILE A 154 5.94 -1.76 -14.35
N GLU A 155 6.15 -1.54 -15.64
CA GLU A 155 5.23 -1.95 -16.69
C GLU A 155 5.08 -3.48 -16.74
N GLU A 156 6.20 -4.21 -16.69
CA GLU A 156 6.19 -5.68 -16.59
C GLU A 156 5.46 -6.17 -15.34
N CYS A 157 5.65 -5.47 -14.20
CA CYS A 157 4.95 -5.80 -12.96
C CYS A 157 3.44 -5.53 -13.03
N ILE A 158 3.02 -4.47 -13.73
CA ILE A 158 1.60 -4.18 -14.00
C ILE A 158 0.98 -5.29 -14.87
N ASP A 159 1.70 -5.77 -15.88
CA ASP A 159 1.21 -6.84 -16.75
C ASP A 159 1.07 -8.17 -15.97
N ILE A 160 2.00 -8.48 -15.07
CA ILE A 160 1.91 -9.65 -14.17
C ILE A 160 0.68 -9.53 -13.27
N ALA A 161 0.47 -8.37 -12.64
CA ALA A 161 -0.69 -8.14 -11.79
C ALA A 161 -2.01 -8.28 -12.58
N ARG A 162 -2.05 -7.73 -13.80
CA ARG A 162 -3.21 -7.81 -14.70
C ARG A 162 -3.50 -9.26 -15.08
N GLU A 163 -2.49 -10.01 -15.49
CA GLU A 163 -2.66 -11.42 -15.86
C GLU A 163 -3.19 -12.26 -14.68
N SER A 164 -2.73 -11.98 -13.45
CA SER A 164 -3.22 -12.67 -12.26
C SER A 164 -4.73 -12.47 -12.06
N ILE A 165 -5.21 -11.23 -12.14
CA ILE A 165 -6.66 -10.94 -12.01
C ILE A 165 -7.44 -11.49 -13.19
N ASP A 166 -6.97 -11.29 -14.42
CA ASP A 166 -7.69 -11.68 -15.65
C ASP A 166 -7.79 -13.21 -15.80
N SER A 167 -6.82 -13.95 -15.31
CA SER A 167 -6.82 -15.42 -15.34
C SER A 167 -7.51 -16.07 -14.14
N GLY A 168 -7.82 -15.32 -13.10
CA GLY A 168 -8.42 -15.83 -11.86
C GLY A 168 -7.50 -16.72 -11.02
N LYS A 169 -6.19 -16.58 -11.19
CA LYS A 169 -5.17 -17.38 -10.49
C LYS A 169 -4.67 -16.69 -9.23
#